data_24b2e8ccb2ebd772835379da6ac93252
#
_entry.id   24b2e8ccb2ebd772835379da6ac93252
#
_cell.length_a   1.000
_cell.length_b   1.000
_cell.length_c   1.000
_cell.angle_alpha   90.00
_cell.angle_beta   90.00
_cell.angle_gamma   90.00
#
_symmetry.space_group_name_H-M   'P 1'
#
loop_
_entity.id
_entity.type
_entity.pdbx_description
1 polymer ?
#
loop_
_entity_poly.entity_id
_entity_poly.type
_entity_poly.pdbx_seq_one_letter_code
_entity_poly.pdbx_strand_id
1 'polypeptide(L)'
;DDYTFDNFVHGNCNEIAFQSAHAIALSCEEYTDSPDTNYSKKKPKASNYNPLFIYGPSGLGKTHLLLAISNYVKTHRPDLSVLFVTSENFTNELIESIRSGKMQEFREKYRTVDYLLIDDIQFFNGTKESSRMEIFNTFNAIADNDNYIITTSDRTPSDLKDFHERLITRFSSGMIAHISPPDFEICSIILQK
;
A
#
# COMPACT_ATOMS: atom_id res chain seq x y z
N ASP A 1 11.33 15.88 5.47
CA ASP A 1 10.25 15.13 4.76
C ASP A 1 8.92 15.49 5.38
N ASP A 2 8.00 16.07 4.59
CA ASP A 2 6.75 16.64 5.08
C ASP A 2 5.68 15.54 5.34
N TYR A 3 5.86 14.33 4.79
CA TYR A 3 4.91 13.22 4.89
C TYR A 3 5.33 12.24 6.00
N THR A 4 4.95 12.57 7.23
CA THR A 4 5.17 11.73 8.42
C THR A 4 3.85 11.51 9.16
N PHE A 5 3.81 10.53 10.06
CA PHE A 5 2.67 10.34 10.96
C PHE A 5 2.47 11.53 11.90
N ASP A 6 3.55 12.18 12.36
CA ASP A 6 3.49 13.35 13.23
C ASP A 6 2.89 14.59 12.53
N ASN A 7 3.08 14.68 11.21
CA ASN A 7 2.53 15.76 10.41
C ASN A 7 1.11 15.48 9.91
N PHE A 8 0.62 14.25 10.03
CA PHE A 8 -0.76 13.91 9.68
C PHE A 8 -1.70 14.34 10.80
N VAL A 9 -2.75 15.08 10.44
CA VAL A 9 -3.82 15.43 11.39
C VAL A 9 -4.86 14.34 11.35
N HIS A 10 -5.06 13.65 12.47
CA HIS A 10 -6.05 12.58 12.57
C HIS A 10 -7.15 12.91 13.60
N GLY A 11 -8.30 12.27 13.41
CA GLY A 11 -9.47 12.39 14.25
C GLY A 11 -10.54 11.42 13.75
N ASN A 12 -11.78 11.58 14.21
CA ASN A 12 -12.86 10.62 13.94
C ASN A 12 -13.06 10.31 12.45
N CYS A 13 -12.75 11.27 11.56
CA CYS A 13 -12.93 11.13 10.10
C CYS A 13 -11.93 10.18 9.42
N ASN A 14 -10.77 9.92 10.04
CA ASN A 14 -9.68 9.16 9.45
C ASN A 14 -8.91 8.28 10.45
N GLU A 15 -9.42 8.13 11.68
CA GLU A 15 -8.75 7.44 12.78
C GLU A 15 -8.40 5.99 12.43
N ILE A 16 -9.33 5.24 11.84
CA ILE A 16 -9.09 3.83 11.46
C ILE A 16 -7.97 3.74 10.41
N ALA A 17 -7.97 4.64 9.42
CA ALA A 17 -6.96 4.66 8.38
C ALA A 17 -5.58 5.00 8.96
N PHE A 18 -5.52 6.00 9.85
CA PHE A 18 -4.29 6.39 10.54
C PHE A 18 -3.76 5.24 11.40
N GLN A 19 -4.57 4.66 12.28
CA GLN A 19 -4.15 3.59 13.18
C GLN A 19 -3.69 2.33 12.44
N SER A 20 -4.40 1.96 11.37
CA SER A 20 -4.03 0.80 10.55
C SER A 20 -2.71 1.03 9.81
N ALA A 21 -2.52 2.22 9.23
CA ALA A 21 -1.28 2.60 8.56
C ALA A 21 -0.09 2.64 9.54
N HIS A 22 -0.30 3.22 10.72
CA HIS A 22 0.71 3.32 11.77
C HIS A 22 1.09 1.93 12.33
N ALA A 23 0.11 1.05 12.57
CA ALA A 23 0.37 -0.32 13.00
C ALA A 23 1.20 -1.12 11.97
N ILE A 24 0.91 -0.95 10.68
CA ILE A 24 1.73 -1.55 9.61
C ILE A 24 3.16 -0.98 9.59
N ALA A 25 3.32 0.32 9.79
CA ALA A 25 4.65 0.92 9.85
C ALA A 25 5.44 0.41 11.07
N LEU A 26 4.83 0.38 12.25
CA LEU A 26 5.45 -0.15 13.48
C LEU A 26 5.85 -1.62 13.38
N SER A 27 5.12 -2.42 12.60
CA SER A 27 5.45 -3.85 12.45
C SER A 27 6.84 -4.08 11.85
N CYS A 28 7.45 -3.09 11.20
CA CYS A 28 8.83 -3.21 10.74
C CYS A 28 9.83 -3.38 11.88
N GLU A 29 9.53 -2.92 13.09
CA GLU A 29 10.40 -3.05 14.26
C GLU A 29 10.31 -4.43 14.93
N GLU A 30 9.25 -5.21 14.66
CA GLU A 30 9.07 -6.56 15.16
C GLU A 30 9.98 -7.60 14.47
N TYR A 31 10.72 -7.17 13.43
CA TYR A 31 11.76 -7.99 12.81
C TYR A 31 12.91 -8.19 13.79
N THR A 32 12.88 -9.25 14.56
CA THR A 32 14.00 -9.63 15.42
C THR A 32 15.06 -10.34 14.59
N ASP A 33 16.27 -9.83 14.63
CA ASP A 33 17.45 -10.59 14.23
C ASP A 33 17.55 -11.81 15.17
N SER A 34 17.12 -12.97 14.70
CA SER A 34 17.36 -14.20 15.45
C SER A 34 18.87 -14.46 15.47
N PRO A 35 19.49 -14.59 16.64
CA PRO A 35 20.95 -14.84 16.73
C PRO A 35 21.37 -16.20 16.20
N ASP A 36 20.45 -17.03 15.74
CA ASP A 36 20.76 -18.36 15.17
C ASP A 36 21.11 -18.23 13.68
N THR A 37 22.36 -18.36 13.44
CA THR A 37 23.18 -18.10 12.25
C THR A 37 22.88 -18.91 10.98
N ASN A 38 21.69 -19.47 10.78
CA ASN A 38 21.39 -20.25 9.57
C ASN A 38 19.96 -20.12 9.02
N TYR A 39 19.14 -19.19 9.49
CA TYR A 39 17.78 -19.02 8.98
C TYR A 39 17.52 -17.58 8.57
N SER A 40 16.99 -17.45 7.37
CA SER A 40 16.40 -16.25 6.79
C SER A 40 15.73 -15.37 7.86
N LYS A 41 15.95 -14.06 7.81
CA LYS A 41 15.24 -13.04 8.62
C LYS A 41 13.80 -13.47 8.81
N LYS A 42 13.40 -13.77 10.04
CA LYS A 42 12.03 -14.17 10.31
C LYS A 42 11.19 -12.90 10.17
N LYS A 43 10.58 -12.74 9.00
CA LYS A 43 9.64 -11.65 8.77
C LYS A 43 8.53 -11.76 9.81
N PRO A 44 8.09 -10.66 10.45
CA PRO A 44 6.89 -10.69 11.25
C PRO A 44 5.79 -11.21 10.34
N LYS A 45 4.95 -12.08 10.87
CA LYS A 45 3.76 -12.52 10.16
C LYS A 45 2.97 -11.27 9.80
N ALA A 46 2.67 -11.09 8.53
CA ALA A 46 1.93 -9.92 8.07
C ALA A 46 0.75 -9.65 9.01
N SER A 47 0.62 -8.42 9.47
CA SER A 47 -0.38 -8.05 10.47
C SER A 47 -1.80 -8.34 9.93
N ASN A 48 -2.78 -8.48 10.83
CA ASN A 48 -4.20 -8.63 10.46
C ASN A 48 -4.73 -7.44 9.63
N TYR A 49 -3.93 -6.38 9.46
CA TYR A 49 -4.24 -5.22 8.62
C TYR A 49 -3.76 -5.37 7.16
N ASN A 50 -3.09 -6.47 6.81
CA ASN A 50 -2.55 -6.70 5.46
C ASN A 50 -3.46 -7.63 4.63
N PRO A 51 -3.84 -7.26 3.40
CA PRO A 51 -3.59 -5.97 2.75
C PRO A 51 -4.38 -4.81 3.38
N LEU A 52 -3.83 -3.59 3.33
CA LEU A 52 -4.54 -2.38 3.76
C LEU A 52 -5.07 -1.64 2.54
N PHE A 53 -6.36 -1.40 2.54
CA PHE A 53 -7.07 -0.65 1.51
C PHE A 53 -7.66 0.63 2.10
N ILE A 54 -7.07 1.78 1.78
CA ILE A 54 -7.53 3.08 2.26
C ILE A 54 -8.36 3.74 1.16
N TYR A 55 -9.60 4.13 1.46
CA TYR A 55 -10.44 4.79 0.47
C TYR A 55 -11.13 6.03 1.01
N GLY A 56 -11.50 6.92 0.09
CA GLY A 56 -12.20 8.16 0.39
C GLY A 56 -11.98 9.21 -0.68
N PRO A 57 -12.73 10.32 -0.66
CA PRO A 57 -12.60 11.41 -1.62
C PRO A 57 -11.16 11.89 -1.83
N SER A 58 -10.90 12.52 -2.98
CA SER A 58 -9.59 13.08 -3.27
C SER A 58 -9.24 14.22 -2.28
N GLY A 59 -7.94 14.41 -2.01
CA GLY A 59 -7.45 15.51 -1.16
C GLY A 59 -7.52 15.26 0.35
N LEU A 60 -7.95 14.07 0.80
CA LEU A 60 -8.11 13.76 2.24
C LEU A 60 -6.87 13.10 2.89
N GLY A 61 -5.71 13.14 2.24
CA GLY A 61 -4.46 12.66 2.83
C GLY A 61 -4.15 11.17 2.64
N LYS A 62 -4.83 10.46 1.73
CA LYS A 62 -4.53 9.04 1.44
C LYS A 62 -3.06 8.81 1.06
N THR A 63 -2.57 9.58 0.10
CA THR A 63 -1.16 9.57 -0.34
C THR A 63 -0.21 9.91 0.81
N HIS A 64 -0.60 10.83 1.70
CA HIS A 64 0.19 11.17 2.88
C HIS A 64 0.42 9.94 3.76
N LEU A 65 -0.61 9.14 4.05
CA LEU A 65 -0.47 7.93 4.85
C LEU A 65 0.43 6.89 4.19
N LEU A 66 0.34 6.71 2.86
CA LEU A 66 1.27 5.83 2.14
C LEU A 66 2.72 6.30 2.28
N LEU A 67 2.97 7.58 2.08
CA LEU A 67 4.31 8.15 2.18
C LEU A 67 4.81 8.14 3.64
N ALA A 68 3.94 8.33 4.63
CA ALA A 68 4.28 8.21 6.04
C ALA A 68 4.75 6.80 6.39
N ILE A 69 4.07 5.74 5.90
CA ILE A 69 4.54 4.35 6.03
C ILE A 69 5.92 4.19 5.39
N SER A 70 6.09 4.65 4.15
CA SER A 70 7.35 4.55 3.43
C SER A 70 8.50 5.22 4.18
N ASN A 71 8.29 6.44 4.66
CA ASN A 71 9.31 7.22 5.38
C ASN A 71 9.65 6.56 6.72
N TYR A 72 8.64 6.10 7.45
CA TYR A 72 8.83 5.42 8.73
C TYR A 72 9.69 4.16 8.56
N VAL A 73 9.30 3.26 7.66
CA VAL A 73 10.02 2.00 7.43
C VAL A 73 11.45 2.26 6.95
N LYS A 74 11.66 3.16 6.00
CA LYS A 74 13.00 3.50 5.49
C LYS A 74 13.92 4.11 6.56
N THR A 75 13.35 4.83 7.53
CA THR A 75 14.10 5.45 8.63
C THR A 75 14.50 4.43 9.69
N HIS A 76 13.56 3.56 10.09
CA HIS A 76 13.77 2.61 11.20
C HIS A 76 14.37 1.29 10.74
N ARG A 77 14.10 0.89 9.49
CA ARG A 77 14.58 -0.38 8.91
C ARG A 77 15.03 -0.16 7.45
N PRO A 78 16.18 0.49 7.26
CA PRO A 78 16.73 0.77 5.93
C PRO A 78 17.12 -0.51 5.14
N ASP A 79 17.15 -1.66 5.80
CA ASP A 79 17.38 -2.97 5.21
C ASP A 79 16.12 -3.57 4.55
N LEU A 80 14.94 -3.02 4.81
CA LEU A 80 13.68 -3.44 4.19
C LEU A 80 13.42 -2.67 2.90
N SER A 81 12.96 -3.38 1.88
CA SER A 81 12.64 -2.80 0.59
C SER A 81 11.22 -2.23 0.59
N VAL A 82 11.10 -0.92 0.37
CA VAL A 82 9.84 -0.21 0.27
C VAL A 82 9.69 0.41 -1.10
N LEU A 83 8.67 0.03 -1.84
CA LEU A 83 8.36 0.57 -3.16
C LEU A 83 7.02 1.31 -3.13
N PHE A 84 7.08 2.63 -3.35
CA PHE A 84 5.91 3.47 -3.60
C PHE A 84 5.76 3.71 -5.10
N VAL A 85 4.55 3.55 -5.63
CA VAL A 85 4.23 3.76 -7.03
C VAL A 85 2.78 4.19 -7.20
N THR A 86 2.50 5.04 -8.17
CA THR A 86 1.11 5.29 -8.60
C THR A 86 0.64 4.16 -9.52
N SER A 87 -0.65 3.86 -9.53
CA SER A 87 -1.20 2.84 -10.41
C SER A 87 -0.96 3.12 -11.89
N GLU A 88 -0.90 4.40 -12.27
CA GLU A 88 -0.56 4.82 -13.62
C GLU A 88 0.88 4.45 -13.99
N ASN A 89 1.85 4.79 -13.13
CA ASN A 89 3.26 4.45 -13.35
C ASN A 89 3.48 2.94 -13.37
N PHE A 90 2.84 2.21 -12.45
CA PHE A 90 2.88 0.74 -12.44
C PHE A 90 2.38 0.16 -13.77
N THR A 91 1.25 0.67 -14.27
CA THR A 91 0.67 0.21 -15.55
C THR A 91 1.58 0.54 -16.73
N ASN A 92 2.15 1.74 -16.77
CA ASN A 92 3.06 2.16 -17.83
C ASN A 92 4.32 1.30 -17.87
N GLU A 93 4.93 1.03 -16.71
CA GLU A 93 6.08 0.13 -16.61
C GLU A 93 5.73 -1.32 -17.01
N LEU A 94 4.56 -1.81 -16.62
CA LEU A 94 4.08 -3.13 -17.03
C LEU A 94 3.95 -3.23 -18.55
N ILE A 95 3.30 -2.24 -19.20
CA ILE A 95 3.11 -2.22 -20.64
C ILE A 95 4.46 -2.17 -21.36
N GLU A 96 5.38 -1.34 -20.89
CA GLU A 96 6.72 -1.22 -21.47
C GLU A 96 7.53 -2.52 -21.31
N SER A 97 7.42 -3.17 -20.15
CA SER A 97 8.08 -4.46 -19.88
C SER A 97 7.55 -5.59 -20.78
N ILE A 98 6.23 -5.56 -21.09
CA ILE A 98 5.64 -6.49 -22.06
C ILE A 98 6.18 -6.23 -23.46
N ARG A 99 6.24 -4.95 -23.88
CA ARG A 99 6.71 -4.58 -25.22
C ARG A 99 8.19 -4.87 -25.46
N SER A 100 9.01 -4.65 -24.43
CA SER A 100 10.47 -4.83 -24.49
C SER A 100 10.94 -6.25 -24.14
N GLY A 101 10.02 -7.15 -23.77
CA GLY A 101 10.36 -8.52 -23.34
C GLY A 101 11.05 -8.60 -21.97
N LYS A 102 10.92 -7.57 -21.14
CA LYS A 102 11.60 -7.43 -19.83
C LYS A 102 10.69 -7.77 -18.63
N MET A 103 9.75 -8.67 -18.83
CA MET A 103 8.81 -9.08 -17.79
C MET A 103 9.48 -9.66 -16.54
N GLN A 104 10.66 -10.29 -16.69
CA GLN A 104 11.40 -10.82 -15.56
C GLN A 104 11.91 -9.68 -14.64
N GLU A 105 12.47 -8.61 -15.22
CA GLU A 105 12.92 -7.43 -14.46
C GLU A 105 11.75 -6.76 -13.72
N PHE A 106 10.59 -6.65 -14.38
CA PHE A 106 9.36 -6.13 -13.77
C PHE A 106 8.93 -6.97 -12.56
N ARG A 107 8.89 -8.30 -12.71
CA ARG A 107 8.52 -9.22 -11.63
C ARG A 107 9.50 -9.15 -10.46
N GLU A 108 10.79 -9.12 -10.72
CA GLU A 108 11.81 -8.95 -9.69
C GLU A 108 11.61 -7.64 -8.94
N LYS A 109 11.39 -6.53 -9.64
CA LYS A 109 11.16 -5.22 -9.03
C LYS A 109 9.95 -5.18 -8.10
N TYR A 110 8.81 -5.74 -8.53
CA TYR A 110 7.54 -5.57 -7.83
C TYR A 110 7.18 -6.70 -6.87
N ARG A 111 7.66 -7.93 -7.10
CA ARG A 111 7.25 -9.11 -6.32
C ARG A 111 8.17 -9.47 -5.17
N THR A 112 9.34 -8.84 -5.10
CA THR A 112 10.34 -9.14 -4.06
C THR A 112 10.42 -8.10 -2.95
N VAL A 113 9.67 -7.00 -3.07
CA VAL A 113 9.67 -5.93 -2.07
C VAL A 113 8.96 -6.35 -0.78
N ASP A 114 9.43 -5.85 0.35
CA ASP A 114 8.83 -6.10 1.65
C ASP A 114 7.54 -5.29 1.83
N TYR A 115 7.50 -4.07 1.28
CA TYR A 115 6.34 -3.17 1.30
C TYR A 115 6.05 -2.65 -0.10
N LEU A 116 4.90 -2.99 -0.67
CA LEU A 116 4.37 -2.41 -1.90
C LEU A 116 3.24 -1.43 -1.59
N LEU A 117 3.47 -0.16 -1.91
CA LEU A 117 2.54 0.94 -1.70
C LEU A 117 2.06 1.43 -3.06
N ILE A 118 0.77 1.27 -3.35
CA ILE A 118 0.20 1.69 -4.65
C ILE A 118 -0.87 2.74 -4.43
N ASP A 119 -0.63 3.92 -4.99
CA ASP A 119 -1.57 5.04 -4.90
C ASP A 119 -2.56 5.02 -6.06
N ASP A 120 -3.82 5.39 -5.74
CA ASP A 120 -4.90 5.63 -6.69
C ASP A 120 -5.21 4.43 -7.62
N ILE A 121 -5.44 3.25 -7.05
CA ILE A 121 -5.66 2.02 -7.83
C ILE A 121 -6.87 2.06 -8.76
N GLN A 122 -7.82 2.99 -8.58
CA GLN A 122 -8.95 3.16 -9.51
C GLN A 122 -8.50 3.41 -10.96
N PHE A 123 -7.28 3.90 -11.19
CA PHE A 123 -6.74 4.10 -12.54
C PHE A 123 -6.20 2.83 -13.20
N PHE A 124 -6.25 1.67 -12.55
CA PHE A 124 -6.08 0.38 -13.24
C PHE A 124 -7.25 0.06 -14.17
N ASN A 125 -8.35 0.81 -14.10
CA ASN A 125 -9.50 0.67 -14.99
C ASN A 125 -9.08 0.88 -16.46
N GLY A 126 -9.69 0.10 -17.37
CA GLY A 126 -9.39 0.18 -18.80
C GLY A 126 -8.12 -0.56 -19.24
N THR A 127 -7.38 -1.19 -18.32
CA THR A 127 -6.24 -2.03 -18.70
C THR A 127 -6.69 -3.32 -19.41
N LYS A 128 -5.83 -3.83 -20.30
CA LYS A 128 -6.10 -5.10 -21.00
C LYS A 128 -6.16 -6.26 -20.00
N GLU A 129 -6.89 -7.32 -20.35
CA GLU A 129 -7.03 -8.52 -19.51
C GLU A 129 -5.68 -9.13 -19.10
N SER A 130 -4.71 -9.16 -20.02
CA SER A 130 -3.35 -9.64 -19.71
C SER A 130 -2.64 -8.80 -18.64
N SER A 131 -2.84 -7.49 -18.66
CA SER A 131 -2.28 -6.57 -17.64
C SER A 131 -2.97 -6.76 -16.29
N ARG A 132 -4.29 -6.91 -16.28
CA ARG A 132 -5.06 -7.20 -15.05
C ARG A 132 -4.63 -8.52 -14.40
N MET A 133 -4.36 -9.54 -15.21
CA MET A 133 -3.84 -10.81 -14.70
C MET A 133 -2.44 -10.67 -14.08
N GLU A 134 -1.56 -9.87 -14.68
CA GLU A 134 -0.22 -9.64 -14.14
C GLU A 134 -0.27 -8.82 -12.82
N ILE A 135 -1.16 -7.83 -12.73
CA ILE A 135 -1.46 -7.11 -11.49
C ILE A 135 -1.87 -8.10 -10.40
N PHE A 136 -2.86 -8.95 -10.68
CA PHE A 136 -3.34 -9.97 -9.75
C PHE A 136 -2.23 -10.92 -9.31
N ASN A 137 -1.41 -11.41 -10.25
CA ASN A 137 -0.30 -12.32 -9.94
C ASN A 137 0.78 -11.63 -9.09
N THR A 138 0.99 -10.32 -9.29
CA THR A 138 1.94 -9.53 -8.48
C THR A 138 1.43 -9.40 -7.05
N PHE A 139 0.16 -9.08 -6.85
CA PHE A 139 -0.45 -9.02 -5.52
C PHE A 139 -0.38 -10.37 -4.79
N ASN A 140 -0.66 -11.48 -5.49
CA ASN A 140 -0.56 -12.81 -4.90
C ASN A 140 0.87 -13.13 -4.48
N ALA A 141 1.84 -12.88 -5.35
CA ALA A 141 3.25 -13.18 -5.05
C ALA A 141 3.76 -12.44 -3.81
N ILE A 142 3.34 -11.18 -3.60
CA ILE A 142 3.69 -10.39 -2.42
C ILE A 142 3.03 -10.99 -1.18
N ALA A 143 1.73 -11.28 -1.25
CA ALA A 143 1.01 -11.81 -0.11
C ALA A 143 1.45 -13.24 0.27
N ASP A 144 1.80 -14.07 -0.70
CA ASP A 144 2.29 -15.44 -0.47
C ASP A 144 3.69 -15.43 0.19
N ASN A 145 4.41 -14.32 0.09
CA ASN A 145 5.68 -14.08 0.78
C ASN A 145 5.52 -13.37 2.14
N ASP A 146 4.31 -13.22 2.66
CA ASP A 146 3.99 -12.45 3.87
C ASP A 146 4.48 -10.98 3.82
N ASN A 147 4.60 -10.40 2.62
CA ASN A 147 4.96 -9.01 2.40
C ASN A 147 3.72 -8.11 2.46
N TYR A 148 3.95 -6.82 2.71
CA TYR A 148 2.87 -5.86 2.89
C TYR A 148 2.40 -5.26 1.56
N ILE A 149 1.07 -5.15 1.41
CA ILE A 149 0.41 -4.45 0.31
C ILE A 149 -0.49 -3.37 0.89
N ILE A 150 -0.23 -2.12 0.55
CA ILE A 150 -1.04 -0.98 0.96
C ILE A 150 -1.50 -0.26 -0.29
N THR A 151 -2.79 -0.03 -0.41
CA THR A 151 -3.38 0.61 -1.59
C THR A 151 -4.32 1.73 -1.20
N THR A 152 -4.43 2.74 -2.06
CA THR A 152 -5.42 3.80 -1.92
C THR A 152 -6.39 3.83 -3.08
N SER A 153 -7.59 4.35 -2.86
CA SER A 153 -8.63 4.53 -3.87
C SER A 153 -9.54 5.72 -3.56
N ASP A 154 -10.22 6.23 -4.58
CA ASP A 154 -11.30 7.22 -4.42
C ASP A 154 -12.65 6.56 -4.08
N ARG A 155 -12.75 5.23 -4.16
CA ARG A 155 -13.98 4.44 -3.99
C ARG A 155 -13.72 3.11 -3.29
N THR A 156 -14.80 2.43 -2.87
CA THR A 156 -14.72 1.13 -2.20
C THR A 156 -14.25 0.02 -3.14
N PRO A 157 -13.72 -1.10 -2.63
CA PRO A 157 -13.38 -2.24 -3.48
C PRO A 157 -14.56 -2.76 -4.32
N SER A 158 -15.80 -2.75 -3.78
CA SER A 158 -17.00 -3.17 -4.49
C SER A 158 -17.40 -2.25 -5.65
N ASP A 159 -16.98 -1.00 -5.63
CA ASP A 159 -17.26 -0.01 -6.67
C ASP A 159 -16.23 -0.03 -7.81
N LEU A 160 -15.17 -0.84 -7.69
CA LEU A 160 -14.15 -1.05 -8.72
C LEU A 160 -14.66 -2.07 -9.76
N LYS A 161 -15.68 -1.69 -10.54
CA LYS A 161 -16.44 -2.57 -11.44
C LYS A 161 -15.61 -3.27 -12.54
N ASP A 162 -14.49 -2.68 -12.92
CA ASP A 162 -13.62 -3.20 -13.98
C ASP A 162 -12.50 -4.11 -13.46
N PHE A 163 -12.47 -4.32 -12.13
CA PHE A 163 -11.51 -5.23 -11.52
C PHE A 163 -12.04 -6.67 -11.55
N HIS A 164 -11.11 -7.59 -11.70
CA HIS A 164 -11.42 -9.01 -11.55
C HIS A 164 -11.94 -9.27 -10.12
N GLU A 165 -13.03 -10.01 -9.96
CA GLU A 165 -13.61 -10.35 -8.64
C GLU A 165 -12.56 -10.88 -7.66
N ARG A 166 -11.55 -11.61 -8.15
CA ARG A 166 -10.44 -12.14 -7.35
C ARG A 166 -9.57 -11.03 -6.73
N LEU A 167 -9.34 -9.91 -7.44
CA LEU A 167 -8.62 -8.76 -6.88
C LEU A 167 -9.45 -8.06 -5.81
N ILE A 168 -10.75 -7.88 -6.05
CA ILE A 168 -11.68 -7.31 -5.08
C ILE A 168 -11.70 -8.16 -3.81
N THR A 169 -11.77 -9.47 -3.95
CA THR A 169 -11.70 -10.40 -2.81
C THR A 169 -10.38 -10.26 -2.05
N ARG A 170 -9.27 -10.08 -2.77
CA ARG A 170 -7.95 -9.89 -2.14
C ARG A 170 -7.89 -8.59 -1.36
N PHE A 171 -8.33 -7.46 -1.91
CA PHE A 171 -8.43 -6.19 -1.18
C PHE A 171 -9.32 -6.29 0.06
N SER A 172 -10.39 -7.08 -0.04
CA SER A 172 -11.35 -7.26 1.05
C SER A 172 -10.91 -8.29 2.11
N SER A 173 -9.82 -9.02 1.88
CA SER A 173 -9.33 -10.03 2.82
C SER A 173 -8.57 -9.47 4.03
N GLY A 174 -8.14 -8.22 3.96
CA GLY A 174 -7.45 -7.51 5.02
C GLY A 174 -8.27 -6.35 5.58
N MET A 175 -7.63 -5.23 5.87
CA MET A 175 -8.28 -4.05 6.43
C MET A 175 -8.75 -3.09 5.34
N ILE A 176 -10.02 -2.71 5.40
CA ILE A 176 -10.58 -1.64 4.57
C ILE A 176 -10.82 -0.43 5.48
N ALA A 177 -10.14 0.67 5.23
CA ALA A 177 -10.18 1.88 6.04
C ALA A 177 -10.74 3.06 5.24
N HIS A 178 -11.81 3.66 5.73
CA HIS A 178 -12.45 4.82 5.12
C HIS A 178 -11.86 6.13 5.68
N ILE A 179 -11.65 7.09 4.79
CA ILE A 179 -11.40 8.49 5.16
C ILE A 179 -12.58 9.33 4.69
N SER A 180 -13.30 9.92 5.63
CA SER A 180 -14.38 10.87 5.34
C SER A 180 -13.90 12.32 5.38
N PRO A 181 -14.66 13.27 4.80
CA PRO A 181 -14.33 14.68 4.93
C PRO A 181 -14.18 15.11 6.40
N PRO A 182 -13.15 15.92 6.71
CA PRO A 182 -12.92 16.38 8.06
C PRO A 182 -14.03 17.33 8.53
N ASP A 183 -14.30 17.30 9.83
CA ASP A 183 -15.16 18.28 10.47
C ASP A 183 -14.46 19.64 10.66
N PHE A 184 -15.18 20.60 11.20
CA PHE A 184 -14.65 21.96 11.40
C PHE A 184 -13.42 21.97 12.34
N GLU A 185 -13.42 21.14 13.36
CA GLU A 185 -12.33 21.09 14.34
C GLU A 185 -11.03 20.59 13.68
N ILE A 186 -11.11 19.47 12.95
CA ILE A 186 -9.96 18.92 12.21
C ILE A 186 -9.50 19.88 11.11
N CYS A 187 -10.44 20.53 10.37
CA CYS A 187 -10.06 21.56 9.40
C CYS A 187 -9.27 22.71 10.06
N SER A 188 -9.70 23.16 11.22
CA SER A 188 -9.02 24.24 11.94
C SER A 188 -7.60 23.87 12.34
N ILE A 189 -7.38 22.64 12.78
CA ILE A 189 -6.03 22.12 13.12
C ILE A 189 -5.16 22.02 11.87
N ILE A 190 -5.70 21.53 10.74
CA ILE A 190 -4.95 21.42 9.48
C ILE A 190 -4.47 22.81 9.01
N LEU A 191 -5.30 23.85 9.16
CA LEU A 191 -4.95 25.22 8.73
C LEU A 191 -3.94 25.91 9.65
N GLN A 192 -3.71 25.40 10.85
CA GLN A 192 -2.74 25.93 11.82
C GLN A 192 -1.35 25.28 11.72
N LYS A 193 -1.27 24.14 11.02
CA LYS A 193 -0.01 23.44 10.71
C LYS A 193 0.63 23.98 9.44
#